data_4dbf0b31d03d608459232103c27b1b9f
#
_entry.id   4dbf0b31d03d608459232103c27b1b9f
#
_cell.length_a   1.000
_cell.length_b   1.000
_cell.length_c   1.000
_cell.angle_alpha   90.00
_cell.angle_beta   90.00
_cell.angle_gamma   90.00
#
_symmetry.space_group_name_H-M   'P 1'
#
loop_
_entity.id
_entity.type
_entity.pdbx_description
1 polymer ?
#
loop_
_entity_poly.entity_id
_entity_poly.type
_entity_poly.pdbx_seq_one_letter_code
_entity_poly.pdbx_strand_id
1 'polypeptide(L)'
;EALELVASQPSNHFFNLATAQTNLDIASSNYASADTLYRYAEGRYNIGTITENEMLQLEINKLTEETNMMNARIQVEDQMQILRSFLGIEQEVDLRVITEGEVPKFEIPLGDALHMAFENSPEPDTYERMKLQGQSSLASAKANAGLKADLYVQFGLSQTGDKFTDSYRNPMNQQYASIGISLPILD
;
A
#
# COMPACT_ATOMS: atom_id res chain seq x y z
N GLU A 1 10.76 -9.55 -1.93
CA GLU A 1 9.78 -8.45 -1.70
C GLU A 1 10.20 -7.12 -2.39
N ALA A 2 11.41 -6.54 -2.12
CA ALA A 2 11.80 -5.26 -2.72
C ALA A 2 11.92 -5.34 -4.26
N LEU A 3 12.48 -6.43 -4.81
CA LEU A 3 12.57 -6.65 -6.25
C LEU A 3 11.22 -6.88 -6.92
N GLU A 4 10.30 -7.53 -6.25
CA GLU A 4 8.92 -7.76 -6.73
C GLU A 4 8.14 -6.44 -6.76
N LEU A 5 8.28 -5.60 -5.73
CA LEU A 5 7.69 -4.26 -5.71
C LEU A 5 8.24 -3.38 -6.84
N VAL A 6 9.55 -3.43 -7.09
CA VAL A 6 10.19 -2.68 -8.19
C VAL A 6 9.73 -3.18 -9.56
N ALA A 7 9.37 -4.44 -9.71
CA ALA A 7 8.86 -4.99 -10.96
C ALA A 7 7.35 -4.79 -11.14
N SER A 8 6.56 -4.83 -10.06
CA SER A 8 5.10 -4.71 -10.12
C SER A 8 4.60 -3.27 -10.33
N GLN A 9 5.29 -2.28 -9.75
CA GLN A 9 4.89 -0.88 -9.88
C GLN A 9 4.91 -0.37 -11.33
N PRO A 10 6.01 -0.54 -12.11
CA PRO A 10 6.01 -0.15 -13.52
C PRO A 10 4.94 -0.84 -14.34
N SER A 11 4.73 -2.14 -14.08
CA SER A 11 3.68 -2.92 -14.76
C SER A 11 2.29 -2.35 -14.48
N ASN A 12 2.01 -1.98 -13.23
CA ASN A 12 0.73 -1.36 -12.86
C ASN A 12 0.53 -0.02 -13.57
N HIS A 13 1.53 0.86 -13.59
CA HIS A 13 1.43 2.15 -14.29
C HIS A 13 1.28 1.96 -15.80
N PHE A 14 1.98 1.00 -16.38
CA PHE A 14 1.85 0.64 -17.80
C PHE A 14 0.42 0.19 -18.14
N PHE A 15 -0.13 -0.77 -17.39
CA PHE A 15 -1.48 -1.27 -17.65
C PHE A 15 -2.58 -0.27 -17.31
N ASN A 16 -2.38 0.61 -16.34
CA ASN A 16 -3.30 1.71 -16.05
C ASN A 16 -3.39 2.66 -17.25
N LEU A 17 -2.24 3.04 -17.84
CA LEU A 17 -2.23 3.87 -19.05
C LEU A 17 -2.85 3.14 -20.24
N ALA A 18 -2.55 1.86 -20.45
CA ALA A 18 -3.16 1.05 -21.51
C ALA A 18 -4.69 1.00 -21.39
N THR A 19 -5.20 0.81 -20.18
CA THR A 19 -6.63 0.81 -19.88
C THR A 19 -7.25 2.18 -20.14
N ALA A 20 -6.60 3.26 -19.72
CA ALA A 20 -7.09 4.62 -19.98
C ALA A 20 -7.14 4.93 -21.49
N GLN A 21 -6.12 4.54 -22.27
CA GLN A 21 -6.09 4.70 -23.72
C GLN A 21 -7.22 3.90 -24.40
N THR A 22 -7.45 2.67 -23.97
CA THR A 22 -8.55 1.84 -24.48
C THR A 22 -9.91 2.47 -24.18
N ASN A 23 -10.10 2.99 -22.97
CA ASN A 23 -11.33 3.67 -22.59
C ASN A 23 -11.56 4.95 -23.42
N LEU A 24 -10.52 5.70 -23.74
CA LEU A 24 -10.61 6.85 -24.64
C LEU A 24 -11.01 6.45 -26.05
N ASP A 25 -10.46 5.37 -26.59
CA ASP A 25 -10.83 4.84 -27.91
C ASP A 25 -12.31 4.44 -27.96
N ILE A 26 -12.80 3.78 -26.91
CA ILE A 26 -14.21 3.40 -26.75
C ILE A 26 -15.10 4.66 -26.65
N ALA A 27 -14.75 5.61 -25.77
CA ALA A 27 -15.53 6.83 -25.58
C ALA A 27 -15.57 7.68 -26.88
N SER A 28 -14.46 7.75 -27.63
CA SER A 28 -14.37 8.42 -28.91
C SER A 28 -15.27 7.76 -29.96
N SER A 29 -15.34 6.45 -29.98
CA SER A 29 -16.22 5.69 -30.87
C SER A 29 -17.70 5.89 -30.51
N ASN A 30 -18.03 5.91 -29.22
CA ASN A 30 -19.37 6.17 -28.73
C ASN A 30 -19.82 7.59 -29.10
N TYR A 31 -18.97 8.60 -28.88
CA TYR A 31 -19.26 9.98 -29.31
C TYR A 31 -19.49 10.08 -30.82
N ALA A 32 -18.63 9.47 -31.64
CA ALA A 32 -18.81 9.48 -33.10
C ALA A 32 -20.13 8.84 -33.54
N SER A 33 -20.55 7.79 -32.85
CA SER A 33 -21.83 7.11 -33.09
C SER A 33 -23.01 8.00 -32.67
N ALA A 34 -22.94 8.65 -31.50
CA ALA A 34 -23.97 9.54 -30.99
C ALA A 34 -24.10 10.81 -31.86
N ASP A 35 -22.99 11.40 -32.32
CA ASP A 35 -22.98 12.53 -33.24
C ASP A 35 -23.65 12.18 -34.59
N THR A 36 -23.35 10.98 -35.10
CA THR A 36 -23.99 10.49 -36.33
C THR A 36 -25.50 10.33 -36.15
N LEU A 37 -25.96 9.75 -35.05
CA LEU A 37 -27.38 9.58 -34.73
C LEU A 37 -28.10 10.94 -34.58
N TYR A 38 -27.45 11.89 -33.92
CA TYR A 38 -28.01 13.25 -33.79
C TYR A 38 -28.17 13.93 -35.15
N ARG A 39 -27.17 13.86 -36.04
CA ARG A 39 -27.25 14.42 -37.39
C ARG A 39 -28.36 13.78 -38.22
N TYR A 40 -28.58 12.48 -38.10
CA TYR A 40 -29.73 11.83 -38.74
C TYR A 40 -31.06 12.33 -38.15
N ALA A 41 -31.14 12.50 -36.85
CA ALA A 41 -32.34 13.02 -36.19
C ALA A 41 -32.64 14.47 -36.61
N GLU A 42 -31.63 15.33 -36.67
CA GLU A 42 -31.76 16.69 -37.17
C GLU A 42 -32.34 16.74 -38.61
N GLY A 43 -31.82 15.90 -39.51
CA GLY A 43 -32.34 15.76 -40.85
C GLY A 43 -33.80 15.28 -40.89
N ARG A 44 -34.16 14.29 -40.04
CA ARG A 44 -35.56 13.79 -39.92
C ARG A 44 -36.51 14.80 -39.31
N TYR A 45 -36.06 15.58 -38.33
CA TYR A 45 -36.84 16.65 -37.75
C TYR A 45 -37.14 17.76 -38.78
N ASN A 46 -36.15 18.17 -39.57
CA ASN A 46 -36.31 19.18 -40.59
C ASN A 46 -37.34 18.81 -41.67
N ILE A 47 -37.55 17.53 -41.94
CA ILE A 47 -38.58 17.03 -42.86
C ILE A 47 -39.86 16.59 -42.14
N GLY A 48 -39.97 16.83 -40.82
CA GLY A 48 -41.18 16.59 -40.03
C GLY A 48 -41.48 15.11 -39.72
N THR A 49 -40.48 14.21 -39.75
CA THR A 49 -40.66 12.75 -39.52
C THR A 49 -40.41 12.33 -38.09
N ILE A 50 -39.84 13.19 -37.27
CA ILE A 50 -39.69 12.98 -35.82
C ILE A 50 -40.05 14.26 -35.06
N THR A 51 -40.33 14.13 -33.77
CA THR A 51 -40.65 15.23 -32.88
C THR A 51 -39.40 15.97 -32.42
N GLU A 52 -39.57 17.24 -32.03
CA GLU A 52 -38.48 18.01 -31.40
C GLU A 52 -37.93 17.32 -30.13
N ASN A 53 -38.80 16.73 -29.33
CA ASN A 53 -38.41 16.02 -28.12
C ASN A 53 -37.48 14.80 -28.41
N GLU A 54 -37.77 14.05 -29.50
CA GLU A 54 -36.91 12.93 -29.91
C GLU A 54 -35.55 13.44 -30.42
N MET A 55 -35.50 14.53 -31.13
CA MET A 55 -34.24 15.16 -31.56
C MET A 55 -33.42 15.66 -30.37
N LEU A 56 -34.04 16.40 -29.44
CA LEU A 56 -33.38 16.91 -28.24
C LEU A 56 -32.84 15.79 -27.35
N GLN A 57 -33.55 14.63 -27.28
CA GLN A 57 -33.05 13.47 -26.53
C GLN A 57 -31.76 12.92 -27.15
N LEU A 58 -31.61 12.91 -28.46
CA LEU A 58 -30.38 12.49 -29.14
C LEU A 58 -29.26 13.51 -28.99
N GLU A 59 -29.62 14.82 -28.93
CA GLU A 59 -28.66 15.87 -28.62
C GLU A 59 -28.09 15.73 -27.20
N ILE A 60 -28.94 15.48 -26.21
CA ILE A 60 -28.50 15.21 -24.83
C ILE A 60 -27.57 13.99 -24.80
N ASN A 61 -27.93 12.92 -25.52
CA ASN A 61 -27.06 11.73 -25.60
C ASN A 61 -25.69 12.06 -26.21
N LYS A 62 -25.64 12.83 -27.32
CA LYS A 62 -24.39 13.29 -27.93
C LYS A 62 -23.55 14.11 -26.95
N LEU A 63 -24.13 15.07 -26.24
CA LEU A 63 -23.42 15.91 -25.25
C LEU A 63 -22.92 15.09 -24.07
N THR A 64 -23.66 14.05 -23.68
CA THR A 64 -23.23 13.10 -22.64
C THR A 64 -22.00 12.31 -23.08
N GLU A 65 -22.02 11.76 -24.30
CA GLU A 65 -20.87 11.01 -24.83
C GLU A 65 -19.65 11.92 -25.11
N GLU A 66 -19.87 13.18 -25.48
CA GLU A 66 -18.80 14.18 -25.60
C GLU A 66 -18.12 14.41 -24.26
N THR A 67 -18.90 14.57 -23.20
CA THR A 67 -18.39 14.71 -21.83
C THR A 67 -17.63 13.48 -21.37
N ASN A 68 -18.15 12.28 -21.67
CA ASN A 68 -17.46 11.01 -21.37
C ASN A 68 -16.11 10.91 -22.09
N MET A 69 -16.05 11.29 -23.36
CA MET A 69 -14.82 11.33 -24.14
C MET A 69 -13.79 12.32 -23.56
N MET A 70 -14.23 13.52 -23.16
CA MET A 70 -13.37 14.52 -22.54
C MET A 70 -12.80 14.01 -21.21
N ASN A 71 -13.63 13.38 -20.37
CA ASN A 71 -13.20 12.80 -19.11
C ASN A 71 -12.19 11.64 -19.33
N ALA A 72 -12.43 10.80 -20.33
CA ALA A 72 -11.49 9.72 -20.69
C ALA A 72 -10.16 10.29 -21.19
N ARG A 73 -10.16 11.41 -21.90
CA ARG A 73 -8.94 12.10 -22.33
C ARG A 73 -8.13 12.62 -21.16
N ILE A 74 -8.78 13.24 -20.18
CA ILE A 74 -8.12 13.71 -18.94
C ILE A 74 -7.48 12.52 -18.21
N GLN A 75 -8.19 11.38 -18.14
CA GLN A 75 -7.64 10.18 -17.51
C GLN A 75 -6.36 9.64 -18.22
N VAL A 76 -6.32 9.71 -19.54
CA VAL A 76 -5.10 9.35 -20.30
C VAL A 76 -3.95 10.28 -19.94
N GLU A 77 -4.20 11.60 -19.91
CA GLU A 77 -3.18 12.60 -19.57
C GLU A 77 -2.65 12.37 -18.14
N ASP A 78 -3.54 12.12 -17.17
CA ASP A 78 -3.17 11.83 -15.78
C ASP A 78 -2.32 10.56 -15.68
N GLN A 79 -2.74 9.45 -16.28
CA GLN A 79 -1.98 8.19 -16.23
C GLN A 79 -0.65 8.29 -16.98
N MET A 80 -0.60 9.04 -18.06
CA MET A 80 0.62 9.32 -18.81
C MET A 80 1.61 10.14 -17.96
N GLN A 81 1.13 11.15 -17.25
CA GLN A 81 1.97 11.95 -16.34
C GLN A 81 2.53 11.10 -15.19
N ILE A 82 1.70 10.24 -14.59
CA ILE A 82 2.14 9.32 -13.54
C ILE A 82 3.24 8.39 -14.07
N LEU A 83 3.05 7.79 -15.24
CA LEU A 83 4.04 6.89 -15.83
C LEU A 83 5.33 7.66 -16.19
N ARG A 84 5.25 8.85 -16.77
CA ARG A 84 6.42 9.70 -17.07
C ARG A 84 7.21 10.04 -15.81
N SER A 85 6.50 10.48 -14.77
CA SER A 85 7.11 10.80 -13.48
C SER A 85 7.82 9.60 -12.86
N PHE A 86 7.20 8.42 -12.94
CA PHE A 86 7.79 7.18 -12.45
C PHE A 86 9.05 6.77 -13.23
N LEU A 87 9.04 6.97 -14.56
CA LEU A 87 10.19 6.68 -15.43
C LEU A 87 11.28 7.76 -15.41
N GLY A 88 11.07 8.88 -14.70
CA GLY A 88 12.00 10.00 -14.68
C GLY A 88 12.10 10.76 -16.00
N ILE A 89 11.06 10.72 -16.83
CA ILE A 89 11.00 11.44 -18.10
C ILE A 89 10.50 12.86 -17.84
N GLU A 90 11.42 13.82 -17.87
CA GLU A 90 11.09 15.24 -17.62
C GLU A 90 10.45 15.93 -18.83
N GLN A 91 10.60 15.40 -20.04
CA GLN A 91 10.08 15.98 -21.27
C GLN A 91 8.60 15.63 -21.44
N GLU A 92 7.79 16.61 -21.93
CA GLU A 92 6.41 16.36 -22.38
C GLU A 92 6.41 15.53 -23.68
N VAL A 93 6.51 14.22 -23.53
CA VAL A 93 6.44 13.26 -24.63
C VAL A 93 5.13 12.49 -24.51
N ASP A 94 4.40 12.40 -25.62
CA ASP A 94 3.23 11.52 -25.71
C ASP A 94 3.68 10.06 -25.67
N LEU A 95 3.27 9.35 -24.61
CA LEU A 95 3.52 7.93 -24.44
C LEU A 95 2.31 7.15 -24.93
N ARG A 96 2.52 6.33 -25.95
CA ARG A 96 1.52 5.36 -26.38
C ARG A 96 2.00 3.98 -25.99
N VAL A 97 1.25 3.31 -25.13
CA VAL A 97 1.53 1.91 -24.77
C VAL A 97 0.84 0.96 -25.72
N ILE A 98 1.55 -0.09 -26.10
CA ILE A 98 1.06 -1.15 -26.97
C ILE A 98 1.05 -2.43 -26.12
N THR A 99 -0.11 -3.02 -25.96
CA THR A 99 -0.25 -4.33 -25.31
C THR A 99 -0.22 -5.44 -26.36
N GLU A 100 0.56 -6.46 -26.11
CA GLU A 100 0.49 -7.68 -26.93
C GLU A 100 -0.86 -8.36 -26.69
N GLY A 101 -1.54 -8.72 -27.78
CA GLY A 101 -2.94 -9.17 -27.73
C GLY A 101 -3.14 -10.60 -27.20
N GLU A 102 -2.08 -11.40 -27.04
CA GLU A 102 -2.20 -12.77 -26.56
C GLU A 102 -1.64 -12.93 -25.15
N VAL A 103 -2.52 -13.31 -24.24
CA VAL A 103 -2.12 -13.72 -22.88
C VAL A 103 -1.56 -15.14 -22.97
N PRO A 104 -0.29 -15.39 -22.59
CA PRO A 104 0.26 -16.73 -22.61
C PRO A 104 -0.53 -17.63 -21.67
N LYS A 105 -1.06 -18.74 -22.21
CA LYS A 105 -1.74 -19.76 -21.43
C LYS A 105 -0.71 -20.78 -20.98
N PHE A 106 -0.47 -20.85 -19.67
CA PHE A 106 0.37 -21.89 -19.09
C PHE A 106 -0.33 -22.48 -17.86
N GLU A 107 -0.16 -23.79 -17.69
CA GLU A 107 -0.62 -24.47 -16.48
C GLU A 107 0.50 -24.43 -15.44
N ILE A 108 0.15 -24.06 -14.23
CA ILE A 108 1.08 -24.07 -13.11
C ILE A 108 0.77 -25.32 -12.26
N PRO A 109 1.62 -26.35 -12.25
CA PRO A 109 1.45 -27.51 -11.39
C PRO A 109 1.51 -27.07 -9.92
N LEU A 110 0.56 -27.57 -9.12
CA LEU A 110 0.48 -27.22 -7.70
C LEU A 110 1.80 -27.51 -6.93
N GLY A 111 2.48 -28.60 -7.30
CA GLY A 111 3.77 -28.96 -6.69
C GLY A 111 4.85 -27.91 -6.90
N ASP A 112 4.97 -27.43 -8.13
CA ASP A 112 5.98 -26.43 -8.50
C ASP A 112 5.64 -25.06 -7.85
N ALA A 113 4.36 -24.71 -7.83
CA ALA A 113 3.90 -23.48 -7.16
C ALA A 113 4.20 -23.49 -5.65
N LEU A 114 3.95 -24.62 -4.98
CA LEU A 114 4.27 -24.78 -3.55
C LEU A 114 5.78 -24.73 -3.31
N HIS A 115 6.57 -25.42 -4.13
CA HIS A 115 8.03 -25.41 -4.00
C HIS A 115 8.59 -23.99 -4.14
N MET A 116 8.19 -23.29 -5.19
CA MET A 116 8.61 -21.89 -5.39
C MET A 116 8.13 -20.94 -4.29
N ALA A 117 6.93 -21.16 -3.76
CA ALA A 117 6.42 -20.37 -2.64
C ALA A 117 7.26 -20.57 -1.37
N PHE A 118 7.67 -21.81 -1.07
CA PHE A 118 8.54 -22.10 0.07
C PHE A 118 9.95 -21.55 -0.10
N GLU A 119 10.49 -21.53 -1.31
CA GLU A 119 11.86 -21.03 -1.55
C GLU A 119 11.94 -19.50 -1.63
N ASN A 120 10.91 -18.85 -2.15
CA ASN A 120 10.97 -17.42 -2.48
C ASN A 120 10.09 -16.54 -1.56
N SER A 121 9.22 -17.13 -0.73
CA SER A 121 8.38 -16.38 0.19
C SER A 121 9.08 -16.18 1.55
N PRO A 122 8.98 -15.02 2.18
CA PRO A 122 9.48 -14.79 3.55
C PRO A 122 8.56 -15.39 4.63
N GLU A 123 7.42 -15.95 4.25
CA GLU A 123 6.43 -16.49 5.20
C GLU A 123 6.94 -17.68 6.02
N PRO A 124 7.63 -18.68 5.45
CA PRO A 124 8.21 -19.78 6.23
C PRO A 124 9.14 -19.30 7.35
N ASP A 125 10.03 -18.36 7.03
CA ASP A 125 10.95 -17.77 8.00
C ASP A 125 10.21 -16.97 9.07
N THR A 126 9.11 -16.31 8.68
CA THR A 126 8.26 -15.57 9.61
C THR A 126 7.57 -16.51 10.61
N TYR A 127 7.06 -17.66 10.16
CA TYR A 127 6.48 -18.67 11.04
C TYR A 127 7.51 -19.31 11.96
N GLU A 128 8.71 -19.59 11.48
CA GLU A 128 9.79 -20.11 12.33
C GLU A 128 10.19 -19.09 13.40
N ARG A 129 10.32 -17.81 13.03
CA ARG A 129 10.56 -16.72 13.97
C ARG A 129 9.46 -16.61 15.03
N MET A 130 8.18 -16.70 14.64
CA MET A 130 7.04 -16.68 15.57
C MET A 130 7.08 -17.87 16.54
N LYS A 131 7.44 -19.05 16.06
CA LYS A 131 7.61 -20.26 16.89
C LYS A 131 8.72 -20.08 17.92
N LEU A 132 9.88 -19.57 17.50
CA LEU A 132 11.00 -19.27 18.39
C LEU A 132 10.64 -18.20 19.42
N GLN A 133 9.92 -17.16 18.99
CA GLN A 133 9.40 -16.12 19.89
C GLN A 133 8.45 -16.70 20.94
N GLY A 134 7.54 -17.59 20.53
CA GLY A 134 6.63 -18.29 21.44
C GLY A 134 7.37 -19.16 22.44
N GLN A 135 8.40 -19.87 22.00
CA GLN A 135 9.25 -20.67 22.87
C GLN A 135 10.02 -19.79 23.88
N SER A 136 10.56 -18.66 23.44
CA SER A 136 11.23 -17.70 24.31
C SER A 136 10.26 -17.11 25.36
N SER A 137 9.05 -16.75 24.94
CA SER A 137 8.01 -16.27 25.84
C SER A 137 7.61 -17.32 26.89
N LEU A 138 7.47 -18.56 26.46
CA LEU A 138 7.19 -19.70 27.37
C LEU A 138 8.33 -19.92 28.38
N ALA A 139 9.59 -19.88 27.92
CA ALA A 139 10.75 -20.02 28.80
C ALA A 139 10.80 -18.85 29.81
N SER A 140 10.54 -17.62 29.38
CA SER A 140 10.47 -16.46 30.26
C SER A 140 9.32 -16.54 31.26
N ALA A 141 8.14 -17.00 30.85
CA ALA A 141 7.01 -17.23 31.75
C ALA A 141 7.33 -18.31 32.80
N LYS A 142 7.93 -19.43 32.38
CA LYS A 142 8.38 -20.48 33.31
C LYS A 142 9.42 -19.98 34.30
N ALA A 143 10.38 -19.17 33.85
CA ALA A 143 11.39 -18.58 34.75
C ALA A 143 10.75 -17.57 35.72
N ASN A 144 9.76 -16.84 35.28
CA ASN A 144 9.05 -15.86 36.10
C ASN A 144 8.04 -16.48 37.08
N ALA A 145 7.53 -17.68 36.78
CA ALA A 145 6.63 -18.42 37.69
C ALA A 145 7.36 -19.11 38.84
N GLY A 146 8.70 -19.13 38.82
CA GLY A 146 9.50 -19.72 39.87
C GLY A 146 9.85 -18.77 41.01
N LEU A 147 10.60 -19.32 42.00
CA LEU A 147 11.19 -18.54 43.09
C LEU A 147 12.14 -17.48 42.54
N LYS A 148 11.93 -16.22 42.87
CA LYS A 148 12.83 -15.12 42.55
C LYS A 148 13.60 -14.68 43.78
N ALA A 149 14.90 -14.46 43.62
CA ALA A 149 15.75 -13.89 44.65
C ALA A 149 16.40 -12.60 44.09
N ASP A 150 16.15 -11.49 44.73
CA ASP A 150 16.70 -10.19 44.37
C ASP A 150 17.74 -9.78 45.41
N LEU A 151 18.96 -9.50 44.97
CA LEU A 151 20.02 -8.96 45.80
C LEU A 151 20.18 -7.46 45.43
N TYR A 152 19.86 -6.60 46.38
CA TYR A 152 20.09 -5.19 46.24
C TYR A 152 21.26 -4.77 47.13
N VAL A 153 22.26 -4.15 46.51
CA VAL A 153 23.45 -3.64 47.22
C VAL A 153 23.66 -2.17 46.84
N GLN A 154 23.75 -1.33 47.84
CA GLN A 154 23.99 0.09 47.69
C GLN A 154 25.20 0.52 48.45
N PHE A 155 26.13 1.20 47.80
CA PHE A 155 27.28 1.86 48.39
C PHE A 155 27.10 3.37 48.16
N GLY A 156 27.28 4.14 49.22
CA GLY A 156 27.17 5.56 49.14
C GLY A 156 27.95 6.26 50.23
N LEU A 157 28.09 7.55 50.09
CA LEU A 157 28.61 8.46 51.11
C LEU A 157 27.46 9.37 51.55
N SER A 158 27.23 9.48 52.84
CA SER A 158 26.19 10.35 53.41
C SER A 158 26.79 11.26 54.44
N GLN A 159 26.46 12.52 54.41
CA GLN A 159 26.86 13.52 55.44
C GLN A 159 25.74 14.51 55.68
N THR A 160 25.46 14.79 56.93
CA THR A 160 24.54 15.84 57.36
C THR A 160 25.33 16.97 58.01
N GLY A 161 25.09 18.22 57.68
CA GLY A 161 25.76 19.37 58.26
C GLY A 161 24.85 20.58 58.32
N ASP A 162 25.03 21.45 59.33
CA ASP A 162 24.25 22.67 59.48
C ASP A 162 24.56 23.73 58.39
N LYS A 163 25.71 23.61 57.73
CA LYS A 163 26.11 24.48 56.62
C LYS A 163 26.47 23.64 55.42
N PHE A 164 26.23 24.17 54.21
CA PHE A 164 26.52 23.50 52.93
C PHE A 164 27.97 22.98 52.81
N THR A 165 28.94 23.74 53.35
CA THR A 165 30.35 23.34 53.36
C THR A 165 30.64 22.17 54.29
N ASP A 166 29.83 21.96 55.32
CA ASP A 166 30.03 20.86 56.30
C ASP A 166 29.53 19.52 55.74
N SER A 167 28.60 19.56 54.80
CA SER A 167 28.08 18.39 54.11
C SER A 167 29.14 17.68 53.23
N TYR A 168 30.26 18.31 52.95
CA TYR A 168 31.37 17.74 52.16
C TYR A 168 32.62 17.41 53.01
N ARG A 169 32.56 17.68 54.31
CA ARG A 169 33.67 17.37 55.24
C ARG A 169 33.37 16.06 55.97
N ASN A 170 34.22 15.06 55.79
CA ASN A 170 34.14 13.76 56.51
C ASN A 170 32.86 12.95 56.19
N PRO A 171 32.57 12.62 54.94
CA PRO A 171 31.39 11.80 54.59
C PRO A 171 31.48 10.42 55.26
N MET A 172 30.38 9.97 55.85
CA MET A 172 30.23 8.63 56.39
C MET A 172 29.92 7.62 55.29
N ASN A 173 30.57 6.49 55.35
CA ASN A 173 30.26 5.37 54.45
C ASN A 173 28.88 4.81 54.78
N GLN A 174 28.00 4.79 53.80
CA GLN A 174 26.70 4.16 53.91
C GLN A 174 26.71 2.90 53.02
N GLN A 175 26.52 1.78 53.64
CA GLN A 175 26.44 0.48 52.93
C GLN A 175 25.11 -0.16 53.29
N TYR A 176 24.39 -0.55 52.31
CA TYR A 176 23.12 -1.24 52.48
C TYR A 176 23.10 -2.48 51.57
N ALA A 177 22.74 -3.61 52.14
CA ALA A 177 22.52 -4.83 51.39
C ALA A 177 21.17 -5.42 51.82
N SER A 178 20.33 -5.76 50.89
CA SER A 178 19.09 -6.50 51.14
C SER A 178 18.89 -7.63 50.16
N ILE A 179 18.35 -8.73 50.68
CA ILE A 179 17.96 -9.89 49.90
C ILE A 179 16.46 -10.02 50.00
N GLY A 180 15.80 -9.92 48.84
CA GLY A 180 14.36 -10.17 48.66
C GLY A 180 14.13 -11.56 48.08
N ILE A 181 13.17 -12.30 48.63
CA ILE A 181 12.70 -13.58 48.08
C ILE A 181 11.22 -13.38 47.73
N SER A 182 10.86 -13.60 46.45
CA SER A 182 9.51 -13.48 45.93
C SER A 182 9.04 -14.84 45.39
N LEU A 183 7.94 -15.31 45.93
CA LEU A 183 7.27 -16.52 45.46
C LEU A 183 5.87 -16.17 44.99
N PRO A 184 5.54 -16.30 43.70
CA PRO A 184 4.18 -16.14 43.22
C PRO A 184 3.31 -17.29 43.71
N ILE A 185 2.25 -17.02 44.47
CA ILE A 185 1.36 -18.02 45.06
C ILE A 185 0.12 -18.25 44.18
N LEU A 186 -0.32 -17.20 43.45
CA LEU A 186 -1.43 -17.26 42.52
C LEU A 186 -1.11 -16.31 41.33
N ASP A 187 -1.29 -16.81 40.11
CA ASP A 187 -1.17 -16.04 38.86
C ASP A 187 -2.51 -16.09 38.12
#